data_6a9f17b9ee915d574a580ac5927d1714
#
_entry.id   6a9f17b9ee915d574a580ac5927d1714
#
_cell.length_a   1.000
_cell.length_b   1.000
_cell.length_c   1.000
_cell.angle_alpha   90.00
_cell.angle_beta   90.00
_cell.angle_gamma   90.00
#
_symmetry.space_group_name_H-M   'P 1'
#
loop_
_entity.id
_entity.type
_entity.pdbx_description
1 polymer ?
#
loop_
_entity_poly.entity_id
_entity_poly.type
_entity_poly.pdbx_seq_one_letter_code
_entity_poly.pdbx_strand_id
1 'polypeptide(L)'
;STLNRRSLGIGYIGLAHYLAKNGAKYDSQKAHDLVHKLTERFQFALLTASNRMAMEKGPCGYFGKTKYADGILPIDTYKKEVDELVEPQYKYDWDSLRDDIKQYGLRHSTLSAQMPSESSSVVSNATNGIEPPRGYLSIKKSKKGPLKQIVPGYQHLKNNYTLLWDMQSNKGYINVVAVMQKFFDQAISGNWSYNPEHYPDNEVPVSVMAQDFLTTYKYGWKTSYYQNTYDIKTDEIEEPPTPSTDLGELVSCILTEEEDCESCKI
;
A
#
# COMPACT_ATOMS: atom_id res chain seq x y z
N SER A 1 -18.55 -21.39 9.27
CA SER A 1 -18.75 -19.96 9.00
C SER A 1 -18.13 -19.53 7.68
N THR A 2 -16.94 -20.04 7.33
CA THR A 2 -16.18 -19.67 6.10
C THR A 2 -17.01 -19.83 4.82
N LEU A 3 -17.69 -20.96 4.62
CA LEU A 3 -18.53 -21.21 3.43
C LEU A 3 -19.71 -20.24 3.33
N ASN A 4 -20.29 -19.84 4.46
CA ASN A 4 -21.40 -18.90 4.47
C ASN A 4 -20.98 -17.47 4.15
N ARG A 5 -19.74 -17.09 4.46
CA ARG A 5 -19.22 -15.73 4.20
C ARG A 5 -18.40 -15.65 2.93
N ARG A 6 -17.57 -16.67 2.66
CA ARG A 6 -16.60 -16.67 1.55
C ARG A 6 -15.77 -15.38 1.49
N SER A 7 -15.41 -14.84 2.66
CA SER A 7 -14.66 -13.58 2.76
C SER A 7 -13.31 -13.70 2.07
N LEU A 8 -12.93 -12.68 1.32
CA LEU A 8 -11.63 -12.50 0.73
C LEU A 8 -10.95 -11.28 1.35
N GLY A 9 -9.62 -11.23 1.29
CA GLY A 9 -8.81 -10.09 1.63
C GLY A 9 -7.85 -9.82 0.48
N ILE A 10 -8.30 -9.09 -0.53
CA ILE A 10 -7.52 -8.79 -1.72
C ILE A 10 -6.96 -7.38 -1.59
N GLY A 11 -5.64 -7.25 -1.66
CA GLY A 11 -4.92 -5.99 -1.70
C GLY A 11 -3.94 -5.95 -2.87
N TYR A 12 -3.17 -4.90 -2.99
CA TYR A 12 -2.15 -4.78 -4.00
C TYR A 12 -0.78 -4.42 -3.41
N ILE A 13 0.26 -4.72 -4.15
CA ILE A 13 1.65 -4.43 -3.83
C ILE A 13 2.23 -3.51 -4.89
N GLY A 14 3.38 -2.92 -4.63
CA GLY A 14 4.09 -2.13 -5.63
C GLY A 14 3.54 -0.72 -5.81
N LEU A 15 2.82 -0.15 -4.82
CA LEU A 15 2.28 1.21 -4.94
C LEU A 15 3.39 2.24 -5.15
N ALA A 16 4.51 2.13 -4.41
CA ALA A 16 5.63 3.05 -4.57
C ALA A 16 6.22 3.02 -6.00
N HIS A 17 6.35 1.82 -6.60
CA HIS A 17 6.77 1.70 -7.99
C HIS A 17 5.75 2.32 -8.95
N TYR A 18 4.45 2.09 -8.73
CA TYR A 18 3.40 2.69 -9.55
C TYR A 18 3.45 4.22 -9.52
N LEU A 19 3.63 4.81 -8.33
CA LEU A 19 3.76 6.26 -8.18
C LEU A 19 5.04 6.79 -8.84
N ALA A 20 6.19 6.15 -8.60
CA ALA A 20 7.46 6.52 -9.19
C ALA A 20 7.42 6.47 -10.73
N LYS A 21 6.80 5.44 -11.30
CA LYS A 21 6.62 5.27 -12.74
C LYS A 21 5.75 6.38 -13.35
N ASN A 22 4.85 6.94 -12.59
CA ASN A 22 4.02 8.06 -13.00
C ASN A 22 4.59 9.43 -12.58
N GLY A 23 5.79 9.49 -12.01
CA GLY A 23 6.41 10.73 -11.54
C GLY A 23 5.59 11.43 -10.45
N ALA A 24 5.03 10.67 -9.52
CA ALA A 24 4.26 11.18 -8.39
C ALA A 24 4.95 10.84 -7.07
N LYS A 25 5.08 11.82 -6.18
CA LYS A 25 5.54 11.65 -4.80
C LYS A 25 4.31 11.45 -3.89
N TYR A 26 4.47 10.75 -2.77
CA TYR A 26 3.37 10.43 -1.85
C TYR A 26 2.62 11.65 -1.32
N ASP A 27 3.28 12.78 -1.18
CA ASP A 27 2.72 14.05 -0.70
C ASP A 27 2.13 14.93 -1.81
N SER A 28 2.16 14.46 -3.07
CA SER A 28 1.69 15.23 -4.21
C SER A 28 0.20 15.01 -4.50
N GLN A 29 -0.48 16.05 -4.98
CA GLN A 29 -1.86 15.94 -5.49
C GLN A 29 -1.98 14.87 -6.57
N LYS A 30 -0.97 14.77 -7.43
CA LYS A 30 -0.91 13.75 -8.49
C LYS A 30 -0.98 12.33 -7.93
N ALA A 31 -0.36 12.06 -6.76
CA ALA A 31 -0.46 10.75 -6.12
C ALA A 31 -1.89 10.48 -5.64
N HIS A 32 -2.55 11.45 -5.02
CA HIS A 32 -3.95 11.32 -4.59
C HIS A 32 -4.86 10.98 -5.76
N ASP A 33 -4.75 11.70 -6.89
CA ASP A 33 -5.56 11.49 -8.10
C ASP A 33 -5.30 10.11 -8.72
N LEU A 34 -4.03 9.69 -8.80
CA LEU A 34 -3.66 8.38 -9.33
C LEU A 34 -4.18 7.25 -8.45
N VAL A 35 -4.04 7.37 -7.14
CA VAL A 35 -4.49 6.37 -6.18
C VAL A 35 -6.00 6.28 -6.14
N HIS A 36 -6.71 7.41 -6.23
CA HIS A 36 -8.17 7.44 -6.34
C HIS A 36 -8.63 6.62 -7.56
N LYS A 37 -8.11 6.92 -8.75
CA LYS A 37 -8.46 6.21 -9.99
C LYS A 37 -8.10 4.72 -9.96
N LEU A 38 -6.93 4.38 -9.42
CA LEU A 38 -6.47 3.00 -9.27
C LEU A 38 -7.40 2.21 -8.36
N THR A 39 -7.70 2.77 -7.18
CA THR A 39 -8.46 2.07 -6.15
C THR A 39 -9.95 1.99 -6.48
N GLU A 40 -10.51 3.01 -7.13
CA GLU A 40 -11.85 2.95 -7.69
C GLU A 40 -11.98 1.76 -8.66
N ARG A 41 -11.08 1.69 -9.67
CA ARG A 41 -11.06 0.59 -10.63
C ARG A 41 -10.94 -0.77 -9.94
N PHE A 42 -10.05 -0.86 -8.97
CA PHE A 42 -9.79 -2.09 -8.24
C PHE A 42 -11.05 -2.59 -7.52
N GLN A 43 -11.69 -1.74 -6.71
CA GLN A 43 -12.88 -2.13 -5.96
C GLN A 43 -14.08 -2.41 -6.86
N PHE A 44 -14.29 -1.59 -7.88
CA PHE A 44 -15.35 -1.82 -8.88
C PHE A 44 -15.19 -3.17 -9.57
N ALA A 45 -13.99 -3.51 -10.00
CA ALA A 45 -13.70 -4.80 -10.64
C ALA A 45 -13.92 -5.99 -9.70
N LEU A 46 -13.53 -5.87 -8.43
CA LEU A 46 -13.74 -6.92 -7.43
C LEU A 46 -15.23 -7.18 -7.18
N LEU A 47 -16.01 -6.13 -7.01
CA LEU A 47 -17.45 -6.25 -6.80
C LEU A 47 -18.16 -6.81 -8.03
N THR A 48 -17.80 -6.34 -9.23
CA THR A 48 -18.34 -6.85 -10.49
C THR A 48 -18.03 -8.34 -10.66
N ALA A 49 -16.80 -8.76 -10.39
CA ALA A 49 -16.42 -10.18 -10.49
C ALA A 49 -17.17 -11.04 -9.46
N SER A 50 -17.31 -10.57 -8.23
CA SER A 50 -18.05 -11.27 -7.18
C SER A 50 -19.54 -11.38 -7.48
N ASN A 51 -20.13 -10.33 -8.08
CA ASN A 51 -21.51 -10.33 -8.53
C ASN A 51 -21.74 -11.33 -9.68
N ARG A 52 -20.87 -11.34 -10.69
CA ARG A 52 -20.92 -12.34 -11.77
C ARG A 52 -20.83 -13.77 -11.25
N MET A 53 -19.93 -14.02 -10.29
CA MET A 53 -19.85 -15.32 -9.64
C MET A 53 -21.11 -15.67 -8.84
N ALA A 54 -21.81 -14.68 -8.29
CA ALA A 54 -23.09 -14.90 -7.62
C ALA A 54 -24.19 -15.25 -8.62
N MET A 55 -24.23 -14.64 -9.80
CA MET A 55 -25.15 -15.00 -10.87
C MET A 55 -24.98 -16.47 -11.31
N GLU A 56 -23.73 -16.96 -11.36
CA GLU A 56 -23.44 -18.35 -11.79
C GLU A 56 -23.64 -19.40 -10.69
N LYS A 57 -23.28 -19.06 -9.44
CA LYS A 57 -23.11 -20.03 -8.33
C LYS A 57 -23.95 -19.72 -7.10
N GLY A 58 -24.78 -18.70 -7.19
CA GLY A 58 -25.52 -18.13 -6.06
C GLY A 58 -24.67 -17.23 -5.16
N PRO A 59 -25.27 -16.32 -4.41
CA PRO A 59 -24.58 -15.46 -3.44
C PRO A 59 -24.03 -16.28 -2.26
N CYS A 60 -23.20 -15.67 -1.42
CA CYS A 60 -22.77 -16.29 -0.18
C CYS A 60 -23.95 -16.40 0.81
N GLY A 61 -23.95 -17.43 1.67
CA GLY A 61 -25.08 -17.72 2.57
C GLY A 61 -25.43 -16.59 3.53
N TYR A 62 -24.47 -15.71 3.85
CA TYR A 62 -24.71 -14.54 4.72
C TYR A 62 -24.77 -13.22 3.94
N PHE A 63 -25.04 -13.27 2.64
CA PHE A 63 -25.19 -12.03 1.84
C PHE A 63 -26.20 -11.08 2.46
N GLY A 64 -27.39 -11.56 2.85
CA GLY A 64 -28.43 -10.77 3.50
C GLY A 64 -28.06 -10.16 4.87
N LYS A 65 -26.86 -10.48 5.41
CA LYS A 65 -26.31 -9.88 6.63
C LYS A 65 -25.22 -8.85 6.33
N THR A 66 -24.99 -8.52 5.08
CA THR A 66 -24.01 -7.53 4.64
C THR A 66 -24.69 -6.22 4.28
N LYS A 67 -23.96 -5.12 4.37
CA LYS A 67 -24.42 -3.81 3.88
C LYS A 67 -24.71 -3.82 2.37
N TYR A 68 -24.05 -4.70 1.63
CA TYR A 68 -24.27 -4.88 0.21
C TYR A 68 -25.69 -5.32 -0.13
N ALA A 69 -26.33 -6.11 0.75
CA ALA A 69 -27.72 -6.51 0.56
C ALA A 69 -28.70 -5.32 0.62
N ASP A 70 -28.33 -4.30 1.39
CA ASP A 70 -29.06 -3.03 1.48
C ASP A 70 -28.66 -2.05 0.36
N GLY A 71 -27.78 -2.48 -0.54
CA GLY A 71 -27.22 -1.64 -1.62
C GLY A 71 -26.22 -0.59 -1.14
N ILE A 72 -25.67 -0.75 0.05
CA ILE A 72 -24.66 0.17 0.61
C ILE A 72 -23.28 -0.29 0.17
N LEU A 73 -22.59 0.54 -0.60
CA LEU A 73 -21.23 0.31 -1.11
C LEU A 73 -20.21 1.11 -0.31
N PRO A 74 -18.89 0.79 -0.38
CA PRO A 74 -17.86 1.58 0.30
C PRO A 74 -17.92 3.08 0.00
N ILE A 75 -18.23 3.46 -1.23
CA ILE A 75 -18.37 4.84 -1.68
C ILE A 75 -19.50 5.62 -1.00
N ASP A 76 -20.41 4.95 -0.31
CA ASP A 76 -21.52 5.57 0.42
C ASP A 76 -21.17 5.87 1.88
N THR A 77 -20.17 5.20 2.44
CA THR A 77 -19.90 5.20 3.88
C THR A 77 -18.51 5.70 4.29
N TYR A 78 -17.71 6.19 3.35
CA TYR A 78 -16.43 6.79 3.66
C TYR A 78 -16.58 8.15 4.35
N LYS A 79 -15.55 8.61 5.03
CA LYS A 79 -15.46 9.95 5.62
C LYS A 79 -15.36 11.00 4.53
N LYS A 80 -16.35 11.89 4.46
CA LYS A 80 -16.44 12.90 3.38
C LYS A 80 -15.31 13.92 3.39
N GLU A 81 -14.67 14.12 4.53
CA GLU A 81 -13.49 14.97 4.67
C GLU A 81 -12.34 14.55 3.74
N VAL A 82 -12.28 13.29 3.30
CA VAL A 82 -11.29 12.86 2.31
C VAL A 82 -11.46 13.53 0.94
N ASP A 83 -12.62 14.06 0.63
CA ASP A 83 -12.88 14.81 -0.59
C ASP A 83 -12.16 16.19 -0.62
N GLU A 84 -11.59 16.63 0.52
CA GLU A 84 -10.62 17.74 0.56
C GLU A 84 -9.29 17.37 -0.14
N LEU A 85 -8.97 16.09 -0.23
CA LEU A 85 -7.71 15.57 -0.80
C LEU A 85 -7.84 15.24 -2.30
N VAL A 86 -9.03 14.90 -2.75
CA VAL A 86 -9.29 14.49 -4.14
C VAL A 86 -10.75 14.71 -4.49
N GLU A 87 -11.02 15.24 -5.67
CA GLU A 87 -12.39 15.42 -6.13
C GLU A 87 -13.17 14.09 -6.17
N PRO A 88 -14.43 14.06 -5.69
CA PRO A 88 -15.25 12.85 -5.65
C PRO A 88 -15.86 12.53 -7.02
N GLN A 89 -15.03 12.44 -8.05
CA GLN A 89 -15.44 12.05 -9.39
C GLN A 89 -15.24 10.55 -9.59
N TYR A 90 -16.30 9.85 -9.97
CA TYR A 90 -16.25 8.43 -10.27
C TYR A 90 -16.28 8.18 -11.77
N LYS A 91 -15.46 7.22 -12.22
CA LYS A 91 -15.36 6.83 -13.62
C LYS A 91 -16.36 5.73 -13.99
N TYR A 92 -16.70 4.88 -13.04
CA TYR A 92 -17.50 3.67 -13.28
C TYR A 92 -18.95 3.89 -12.87
N ASP A 93 -19.85 3.12 -13.49
CA ASP A 93 -21.28 3.14 -13.20
C ASP A 93 -21.58 2.31 -11.92
N TRP A 94 -21.42 2.99 -10.79
CA TRP A 94 -21.67 2.40 -9.48
C TRP A 94 -23.15 2.12 -9.23
N ASP A 95 -24.07 2.86 -9.86
CA ASP A 95 -25.51 2.69 -9.65
C ASP A 95 -26.00 1.42 -10.35
N SER A 96 -25.62 1.19 -11.59
CA SER A 96 -25.91 -0.09 -12.28
C SER A 96 -25.31 -1.28 -11.51
N LEU A 97 -24.09 -1.19 -11.00
CA LEU A 97 -23.50 -2.25 -10.20
C LEU A 97 -24.24 -2.47 -8.87
N ARG A 98 -24.74 -1.42 -8.25
CA ARG A 98 -25.58 -1.47 -7.04
C ARG A 98 -26.87 -2.24 -7.28
N ASP A 99 -27.53 -1.97 -8.38
CA ASP A 99 -28.77 -2.63 -8.75
C ASP A 99 -28.53 -4.11 -9.06
N ASP A 100 -27.48 -4.45 -9.79
CA ASP A 100 -27.05 -5.83 -10.03
C ASP A 100 -26.73 -6.57 -8.72
N ILE A 101 -26.07 -5.91 -7.78
CA ILE A 101 -25.76 -6.50 -6.47
C ILE A 101 -27.02 -6.74 -5.65
N LYS A 102 -27.99 -5.82 -5.67
CA LYS A 102 -29.28 -6.04 -5.01
C LYS A 102 -30.05 -7.20 -5.62
N GLN A 103 -30.00 -7.34 -6.93
CA GLN A 103 -30.74 -8.37 -7.66
C GLN A 103 -30.11 -9.76 -7.51
N TYR A 104 -28.81 -9.89 -7.68
CA TYR A 104 -28.10 -11.17 -7.77
C TYR A 104 -27.22 -11.50 -6.56
N GLY A 105 -26.93 -10.51 -5.73
CA GLY A 105 -26.05 -10.64 -4.58
C GLY A 105 -24.57 -10.62 -4.91
N LEU A 106 -23.76 -10.96 -3.90
CA LEU A 106 -22.32 -11.15 -4.02
C LEU A 106 -21.92 -12.56 -3.59
N ARG A 107 -20.96 -13.14 -4.29
CA ARG A 107 -20.37 -14.44 -3.91
C ARG A 107 -19.56 -14.35 -2.62
N HIS A 108 -19.06 -13.18 -2.27
CA HIS A 108 -18.17 -12.92 -1.15
C HIS A 108 -18.74 -11.82 -0.26
N SER A 109 -18.74 -12.03 1.06
CA SER A 109 -19.28 -11.04 2.01
C SER A 109 -18.39 -9.80 2.17
N THR A 110 -17.09 -9.93 1.90
CA THR A 110 -16.07 -8.87 1.84
C THR A 110 -15.01 -9.24 0.81
N LEU A 111 -14.35 -8.27 0.23
CA LEU A 111 -13.44 -8.48 -0.89
C LEU A 111 -12.08 -7.81 -0.69
N SER A 112 -12.04 -6.50 -0.47
CA SER A 112 -10.80 -5.75 -0.41
C SER A 112 -10.28 -5.60 1.01
N ALA A 113 -9.00 -5.90 1.20
CA ALA A 113 -8.25 -5.63 2.41
C ALA A 113 -6.80 -5.35 2.02
N GLN A 114 -6.17 -4.40 2.66
CA GLN A 114 -4.74 -4.15 2.46
C GLN A 114 -3.98 -4.62 3.69
N MET A 115 -3.09 -5.55 3.46
CA MET A 115 -2.24 -6.15 4.49
C MET A 115 -0.77 -5.79 4.25
N PRO A 116 0.11 -5.91 5.26
CA PRO A 116 1.55 -5.95 5.05
C PRO A 116 1.91 -7.13 4.12
N SER A 117 2.71 -6.88 3.10
CA SER A 117 2.91 -7.84 1.99
C SER A 117 4.39 -8.14 1.72
N GLU A 118 5.20 -8.19 2.76
CA GLU A 118 6.66 -8.32 2.64
C GLU A 118 7.10 -9.52 1.79
N SER A 119 6.62 -10.72 2.12
CA SER A 119 7.03 -11.94 1.41
C SER A 119 6.51 -11.96 -0.03
N SER A 120 5.27 -11.57 -0.25
CA SER A 120 4.67 -11.50 -1.59
C SER A 120 5.39 -10.49 -2.48
N SER A 121 5.82 -9.37 -1.91
CA SER A 121 6.56 -8.33 -2.63
C SER A 121 7.94 -8.83 -3.06
N VAL A 122 8.63 -9.56 -2.20
CA VAL A 122 9.94 -10.16 -2.53
C VAL A 122 9.82 -11.15 -3.68
N VAL A 123 8.86 -12.08 -3.61
CA VAL A 123 8.66 -13.10 -4.67
C VAL A 123 8.34 -12.46 -6.01
N SER A 124 7.63 -11.33 -6.00
CA SER A 124 7.20 -10.63 -7.22
C SER A 124 8.18 -9.55 -7.67
N ASN A 125 9.31 -9.37 -6.98
CA ASN A 125 10.23 -8.24 -7.18
C ASN A 125 9.50 -6.89 -7.22
N ALA A 126 8.59 -6.66 -6.27
CA ALA A 126 7.80 -5.45 -6.14
C ALA A 126 8.18 -4.68 -4.88
N THR A 127 7.87 -3.38 -4.82
CA THR A 127 7.95 -2.63 -3.55
C THR A 127 6.91 -3.15 -2.56
N ASN A 128 7.23 -3.09 -1.25
CA ASN A 128 6.40 -3.67 -0.21
C ASN A 128 5.03 -2.97 -0.11
N GLY A 129 3.97 -3.72 -0.40
CA GLY A 129 2.60 -3.27 -0.23
C GLY A 129 2.33 -1.89 -0.82
N ILE A 130 1.88 -0.99 0.05
CA ILE A 130 1.54 0.40 -0.26
C ILE A 130 2.54 1.41 0.33
N GLU A 131 3.59 0.94 1.00
CA GLU A 131 4.55 1.79 1.69
C GLU A 131 5.65 2.30 0.76
N PRO A 132 6.20 3.48 1.03
CA PRO A 132 7.47 3.90 0.46
C PRO A 132 8.57 2.90 0.82
N PRO A 133 9.51 2.58 -0.08
CA PRO A 133 10.64 1.74 0.26
C PRO A 133 11.55 2.44 1.27
N ARG A 134 12.16 1.67 2.17
CA ARG A 134 13.11 2.20 3.17
C ARG A 134 14.39 2.74 2.52
N GLY A 135 14.82 2.09 1.44
CA GLY A 135 15.98 2.45 0.64
C GLY A 135 15.83 1.86 -0.77
N TYR A 136 16.77 2.17 -1.65
CA TYR A 136 16.79 1.63 -3.01
C TYR A 136 17.16 0.15 -3.04
N LEU A 137 17.98 -0.29 -2.10
CA LEU A 137 18.40 -1.68 -1.90
C LEU A 137 17.88 -2.15 -0.56
N SER A 138 17.24 -3.31 -0.52
CA SER A 138 16.88 -4.00 0.71
C SER A 138 17.56 -5.35 0.77
N ILE A 139 18.12 -5.69 1.95
CA ILE A 139 18.77 -6.98 2.20
C ILE A 139 17.95 -7.72 3.25
N LYS A 140 17.41 -8.86 2.88
CA LYS A 140 16.66 -9.72 3.82
C LYS A 140 17.46 -10.97 4.13
N LYS A 141 17.72 -11.20 5.41
CA LYS A 141 18.36 -12.44 5.88
C LYS A 141 17.36 -13.59 5.79
N SER A 142 17.74 -14.66 5.12
CA SER A 142 16.97 -15.91 5.08
C SER A 142 17.83 -17.07 5.57
N LYS A 143 17.20 -18.20 5.88
CA LYS A 143 17.94 -19.43 6.25
C LYS A 143 18.87 -19.93 5.14
N LYS A 144 18.66 -19.50 3.89
CA LYS A 144 19.46 -19.87 2.71
C LYS A 144 20.49 -18.80 2.31
N GLY A 145 20.62 -17.72 3.09
CA GLY A 145 21.51 -16.61 2.82
C GLY A 145 20.77 -15.27 2.66
N PRO A 146 21.50 -14.18 2.47
CA PRO A 146 20.92 -12.85 2.26
C PRO A 146 20.23 -12.77 0.89
N LEU A 147 19.03 -12.23 0.86
CA LEU A 147 18.30 -11.91 -0.36
C LEU A 147 18.38 -10.40 -0.61
N LYS A 148 19.06 -10.01 -1.68
CA LYS A 148 19.18 -8.62 -2.11
C LYS A 148 18.04 -8.27 -3.06
N GLN A 149 17.37 -7.15 -2.84
CA GLN A 149 16.29 -6.68 -3.71
C GLN A 149 16.45 -5.18 -3.98
N ILE A 150 16.50 -4.81 -5.23
CA ILE A 150 16.52 -3.41 -5.68
C ILE A 150 15.11 -2.98 -6.05
N VAL A 151 14.78 -1.71 -5.78
CA VAL A 151 13.50 -1.15 -6.21
C VAL A 151 13.33 -1.26 -7.72
N PRO A 152 12.16 -1.70 -8.21
CA PRO A 152 11.94 -1.89 -9.64
C PRO A 152 12.20 -0.61 -10.46
N GLY A 153 12.86 -0.76 -11.60
CA GLY A 153 13.19 0.36 -12.47
C GLY A 153 14.20 1.35 -11.92
N TYR A 154 15.05 0.95 -10.96
CA TYR A 154 16.03 1.81 -10.29
C TYR A 154 16.80 2.73 -11.25
N GLN A 155 17.33 2.19 -12.35
CA GLN A 155 18.15 2.95 -13.30
C GLN A 155 17.46 4.21 -13.85
N HIS A 156 16.15 4.17 -14.00
CA HIS A 156 15.38 5.26 -14.63
C HIS A 156 14.45 5.98 -13.65
N LEU A 157 14.11 5.35 -12.54
CA LEU A 157 13.08 5.82 -11.62
C LEU A 157 13.61 6.24 -10.24
N LYS A 158 14.91 6.08 -9.94
CA LYS A 158 15.44 6.37 -8.60
C LYS A 158 15.04 7.75 -8.08
N ASN A 159 15.09 8.78 -8.90
CA ASN A 159 14.75 10.15 -8.49
C ASN A 159 13.23 10.38 -8.30
N ASN A 160 12.41 9.46 -8.81
CA ASN A 160 10.95 9.51 -8.70
C ASN A 160 10.44 8.80 -7.45
N TYR A 161 11.22 7.90 -6.86
CA TYR A 161 10.83 7.24 -5.62
C TYR A 161 10.78 8.24 -4.45
N THR A 162 9.80 8.06 -3.58
CA THR A 162 9.83 8.58 -2.22
C THR A 162 10.43 7.51 -1.34
N LEU A 163 11.51 7.79 -0.63
CA LEU A 163 12.05 6.88 0.38
C LEU A 163 11.38 7.16 1.74
N LEU A 164 11.15 6.09 2.50
CA LEU A 164 10.40 6.17 3.76
C LEU A 164 11.05 7.12 4.76
N TRP A 165 12.36 7.01 4.91
CA TRP A 165 13.12 7.77 5.92
C TRP A 165 13.44 9.20 5.48
N ASP A 166 13.27 9.54 4.19
CA ASP A 166 13.40 10.90 3.68
C ASP A 166 12.13 11.73 3.85
N MET A 167 11.00 11.08 4.18
CA MET A 167 9.72 11.76 4.39
C MET A 167 9.77 12.59 5.66
N GLN A 168 9.53 13.91 5.53
CA GLN A 168 9.52 14.84 6.65
C GLN A 168 8.29 14.68 7.58
N SER A 169 7.24 14.00 7.12
CA SER A 169 6.05 13.70 7.91
C SER A 169 5.27 12.54 7.30
N ASN A 170 4.42 11.89 8.09
CA ASN A 170 3.53 10.85 7.58
C ASN A 170 2.34 11.39 6.77
N LYS A 171 2.14 12.71 6.71
CA LYS A 171 0.94 13.32 6.10
C LYS A 171 0.67 12.84 4.67
N GLY A 172 1.70 12.79 3.82
CA GLY A 172 1.55 12.31 2.45
C GLY A 172 1.09 10.86 2.38
N TYR A 173 1.67 10.00 3.20
CA TYR A 173 1.29 8.60 3.31
C TYR A 173 -0.13 8.44 3.88
N ILE A 174 -0.47 9.13 4.97
CA ILE A 174 -1.82 9.12 5.57
C ILE A 174 -2.86 9.52 4.53
N ASN A 175 -2.62 10.58 3.76
CA ASN A 175 -3.53 11.06 2.73
C ASN A 175 -3.76 9.99 1.64
N VAL A 176 -2.69 9.36 1.15
CA VAL A 176 -2.78 8.27 0.17
C VAL A 176 -3.62 7.11 0.71
N VAL A 177 -3.37 6.68 1.94
CA VAL A 177 -4.11 5.58 2.56
C VAL A 177 -5.57 5.95 2.79
N ALA A 178 -5.86 7.19 3.18
CA ALA A 178 -7.23 7.68 3.35
C ALA A 178 -8.01 7.68 2.02
N VAL A 179 -7.38 8.12 0.92
CA VAL A 179 -7.97 8.03 -0.41
C VAL A 179 -8.25 6.58 -0.83
N MET A 180 -7.34 5.65 -0.51
CA MET A 180 -7.59 4.22 -0.72
C MET A 180 -8.77 3.71 0.10
N GLN A 181 -8.84 4.10 1.38
CA GLN A 181 -9.88 3.63 2.30
C GLN A 181 -11.30 4.02 1.86
N LYS A 182 -11.44 5.07 1.04
CA LYS A 182 -12.71 5.46 0.41
C LYS A 182 -13.37 4.29 -0.34
N PHE A 183 -12.57 3.41 -0.94
CA PHE A 183 -13.06 2.32 -1.77
C PHE A 183 -12.95 0.94 -1.11
N PHE A 184 -12.06 0.75 -0.15
CA PHE A 184 -11.87 -0.54 0.50
C PHE A 184 -13.03 -0.87 1.45
N ASP A 185 -13.54 -2.08 1.38
CA ASP A 185 -14.61 -2.54 2.28
C ASP A 185 -14.08 -2.90 3.68
N GLN A 186 -12.87 -3.42 3.79
CA GLN A 186 -12.21 -3.69 5.06
C GLN A 186 -11.19 -2.60 5.42
N ALA A 187 -10.54 -2.73 6.56
CA ALA A 187 -9.50 -1.81 6.99
C ALA A 187 -8.21 -1.99 6.18
N ILE A 188 -7.42 -0.93 6.12
CA ILE A 188 -6.08 -0.90 5.55
C ILE A 188 -5.08 -0.90 6.68
N SER A 189 -4.26 -1.96 6.78
CA SER A 189 -3.16 -2.05 7.74
C SER A 189 -1.96 -1.30 7.20
N GLY A 190 -1.73 -0.09 7.69
CA GLY A 190 -0.59 0.75 7.32
C GLY A 190 0.18 1.23 8.53
N ASN A 191 1.44 1.54 8.34
CA ASN A 191 2.35 1.92 9.41
C ASN A 191 2.64 3.42 9.37
N TRP A 192 2.75 4.04 10.54
CA TRP A 192 3.39 5.34 10.65
C TRP A 192 4.89 5.15 10.83
N SER A 193 5.67 6.04 10.25
CA SER A 193 7.13 5.95 10.29
C SER A 193 7.71 7.31 10.62
N TYR A 194 8.60 7.34 11.61
CA TYR A 194 9.22 8.55 12.12
C TYR A 194 10.73 8.44 12.01
N ASN A 195 11.36 9.44 11.39
CA ASN A 195 12.81 9.61 11.47
C ASN A 195 13.12 10.69 12.51
N PRO A 196 13.69 10.32 13.66
CA PRO A 196 14.03 11.27 14.72
C PRO A 196 14.97 12.39 14.26
N GLU A 197 15.84 12.13 13.28
CA GLU A 197 16.80 13.12 12.76
C GLU A 197 16.12 14.36 12.13
N HIS A 198 14.84 14.26 11.80
CA HIS A 198 14.05 15.39 11.29
C HIS A 198 13.57 16.34 12.39
N TYR A 199 13.84 16.03 13.65
CA TYR A 199 13.35 16.78 14.81
C TYR A 199 14.48 17.24 15.72
N PRO A 200 14.32 18.35 16.47
CA PRO A 200 15.29 18.79 17.47
C PRO A 200 15.60 17.66 18.45
N ASP A 201 16.87 17.60 18.87
CA ASP A 201 17.39 16.63 19.83
C ASP A 201 17.19 15.14 19.41
N ASN A 202 16.88 14.88 18.14
CA ASN A 202 16.50 13.57 17.62
C ASN A 202 15.34 12.93 18.40
N GLU A 203 14.40 13.75 18.85
CA GLU A 203 13.21 13.30 19.56
C GLU A 203 11.94 13.66 18.79
N VAL A 204 11.11 12.65 18.50
CA VAL A 204 9.84 12.87 17.83
C VAL A 204 8.83 13.48 18.81
N PRO A 205 8.34 14.70 18.58
CA PRO A 205 7.38 15.33 19.49
C PRO A 205 6.05 14.55 19.54
N VAL A 206 5.52 14.35 20.74
CA VAL A 206 4.21 13.71 20.94
C VAL A 206 3.10 14.45 20.18
N SER A 207 3.22 15.77 20.03
CA SER A 207 2.26 16.58 19.26
C SER A 207 2.21 16.19 17.77
N VAL A 208 3.33 15.77 17.18
CA VAL A 208 3.39 15.26 15.80
C VAL A 208 2.62 13.95 15.70
N MET A 209 2.86 13.02 16.62
CA MET A 209 2.14 11.74 16.65
C MET A 209 0.64 11.93 16.87
N ALA A 210 0.27 12.84 17.77
CA ALA A 210 -1.13 13.20 18.01
C ALA A 210 -1.78 13.81 16.75
N GLN A 211 -1.06 14.68 16.03
CA GLN A 211 -1.56 15.27 14.79
C GLN A 211 -1.76 14.22 13.68
N ASP A 212 -0.85 13.25 13.55
CA ASP A 212 -0.99 12.14 12.60
C ASP A 212 -2.21 11.28 12.94
N PHE A 213 -2.42 10.99 14.22
CA PHE A 213 -3.60 10.27 14.68
C PHE A 213 -4.90 11.02 14.36
N LEU A 214 -4.96 12.33 14.66
CA LEU A 214 -6.13 13.16 14.37
C LEU A 214 -6.39 13.27 12.87
N THR A 215 -5.33 13.37 12.06
CA THR A 215 -5.44 13.42 10.59
C THR A 215 -5.96 12.10 10.04
N THR A 216 -5.44 10.98 10.55
CA THR A 216 -5.90 9.63 10.22
C THR A 216 -7.40 9.47 10.51
N TYR A 217 -7.84 9.91 11.70
CA TYR A 217 -9.25 9.87 12.07
C TYR A 217 -10.11 10.82 11.22
N LYS A 218 -9.63 12.04 10.98
CA LYS A 218 -10.33 13.04 10.14
C LYS A 218 -10.68 12.46 8.77
N TYR A 219 -9.71 11.88 8.08
CA TYR A 219 -9.89 11.38 6.72
C TYR A 219 -10.40 9.93 6.64
N GLY A 220 -10.65 9.28 7.77
CA GLY A 220 -11.35 8.00 7.82
C GLY A 220 -10.52 6.78 7.46
N TRP A 221 -9.19 6.83 7.57
CA TRP A 221 -8.39 5.63 7.57
C TRP A 221 -8.68 4.84 8.86
N LYS A 222 -9.22 3.62 8.71
CA LYS A 222 -9.87 2.88 9.80
C LYS A 222 -8.90 2.31 10.85
N THR A 223 -7.68 1.94 10.46
CA THR A 223 -6.76 1.22 11.35
C THR A 223 -5.31 1.51 11.01
N SER A 224 -4.58 2.17 11.91
CA SER A 224 -3.11 2.14 11.92
C SER A 224 -2.63 0.79 12.48
N TYR A 225 -1.41 0.35 12.11
CA TYR A 225 -0.88 -0.95 12.51
C TYR A 225 0.34 -0.82 13.40
N TYR A 226 1.51 -0.44 12.87
CA TYR A 226 2.71 -0.19 13.64
C TYR A 226 3.13 1.27 13.59
N GLN A 227 3.91 1.66 14.60
CA GLN A 227 4.72 2.86 14.59
C GLN A 227 6.18 2.45 14.48
N ASN A 228 6.82 2.79 13.37
CA ASN A 228 8.22 2.53 13.12
C ASN A 228 9.04 3.78 13.44
N THR A 229 10.18 3.60 14.07
CA THR A 229 11.15 4.67 14.27
C THR A 229 12.45 4.27 13.58
N TYR A 230 13.03 5.20 12.84
CA TYR A 230 14.36 5.01 12.26
C TYR A 230 15.38 4.86 13.38
N ASP A 231 16.18 3.81 13.34
CA ASP A 231 17.28 3.57 14.28
C ASP A 231 18.58 3.43 13.51
N ILE A 232 19.38 4.49 13.58
CA ILE A 232 20.69 4.58 12.93
C ILE A 232 21.57 3.38 13.25
N LYS A 233 21.52 2.88 14.50
CA LYS A 233 22.38 1.76 14.93
C LYS A 233 21.98 0.42 14.34
N THR A 234 20.73 0.24 13.99
CA THR A 234 20.20 -1.04 13.48
C THR A 234 20.14 -1.04 11.95
N ASP A 235 19.87 0.11 11.35
CA ASP A 235 19.76 0.23 9.89
C ASP A 235 21.15 0.40 9.22
N GLU A 236 22.17 0.95 9.92
CA GLU A 236 23.57 0.99 9.44
C GLU A 236 24.30 -0.35 9.53
N ILE A 237 23.90 -1.26 10.42
CA ILE A 237 24.51 -2.59 10.56
C ILE A 237 24.12 -3.55 9.41
N GLU A 238 23.18 -3.17 8.56
CA GLU A 238 22.80 -3.97 7.38
C GLU A 238 23.59 -3.61 6.11
N GLU A 239 24.47 -2.63 6.13
CA GLU A 239 25.48 -2.51 5.09
C GLU A 239 26.58 -3.57 5.33
N PRO A 240 26.90 -4.39 4.34
CA PRO A 240 28.03 -5.30 4.48
C PRO A 240 29.31 -4.44 4.68
N PRO A 241 30.21 -4.84 5.61
CA PRO A 241 31.45 -4.10 5.83
C PRO A 241 32.39 -4.30 4.64
N THR A 242 32.24 -3.52 3.62
CA THR A 242 33.20 -3.45 2.52
C THR A 242 33.52 -1.99 2.19
N PRO A 243 34.77 -1.60 2.32
CA PRO A 243 35.20 -0.19 2.28
C PRO A 243 35.17 0.49 0.91
N SER A 244 34.61 -0.08 -0.13
CA SER A 244 34.70 0.52 -1.48
C SER A 244 33.67 0.09 -2.51
N THR A 245 32.61 -0.61 -2.15
CA THR A 245 31.65 -0.99 -3.19
C THR A 245 30.65 0.14 -3.39
N ASP A 246 30.82 0.90 -4.45
CA ASP A 246 29.84 1.89 -4.89
C ASP A 246 28.48 1.19 -5.07
N LEU A 247 27.42 1.79 -4.53
CA LEU A 247 26.06 1.31 -4.70
C LEU A 247 25.73 1.07 -6.19
N GLY A 248 26.36 1.85 -7.09
CA GLY A 248 26.29 1.71 -8.54
C GLY A 248 26.84 0.38 -9.05
N GLU A 249 27.97 -0.09 -8.54
CA GLU A 249 28.56 -1.38 -8.91
C GLU A 249 27.72 -2.55 -8.39
N LEU A 250 27.23 -2.46 -7.17
CA LEU A 250 26.37 -3.48 -6.56
C LEU A 250 25.03 -3.60 -7.32
N VAL A 251 24.46 -2.47 -7.73
CA VAL A 251 23.26 -2.39 -8.56
C VAL A 251 23.53 -2.98 -9.94
N SER A 252 24.67 -2.63 -10.55
CA SER A 252 25.06 -3.17 -11.87
C SER A 252 25.16 -4.71 -11.83
N CYS A 253 25.85 -5.25 -10.83
CA CYS A 253 26.02 -6.68 -10.63
C CYS A 253 24.69 -7.44 -10.47
N ILE A 254 23.76 -6.89 -9.68
CA ILE A 254 22.44 -7.51 -9.47
C ILE A 254 21.56 -7.46 -10.75
N LEU A 255 21.73 -6.39 -11.57
CA LEU A 255 20.94 -6.20 -12.79
C LEU A 255 21.47 -7.00 -13.99
N THR A 256 22.75 -7.37 -13.98
CA THR A 256 23.38 -8.12 -15.10
C THR A 256 23.29 -9.62 -14.97
N GLU A 257 22.78 -10.15 -13.80
CA GLU A 257 22.75 -11.59 -13.50
C GLU A 257 24.13 -12.29 -13.67
N GLU A 258 25.22 -11.57 -13.57
CA GLU A 258 26.55 -12.15 -13.69
C GLU A 258 26.87 -13.02 -12.47
N GLU A 259 26.95 -14.34 -12.70
CA GLU A 259 27.24 -15.35 -11.67
C GLU A 259 28.61 -15.19 -11.01
N ASP A 260 29.52 -14.41 -11.57
CA ASP A 260 30.90 -14.23 -11.14
C ASP A 260 31.26 -12.86 -10.55
N CYS A 261 30.28 -12.02 -10.21
CA CYS A 261 30.56 -10.74 -9.58
C CYS A 261 31.11 -10.93 -8.15
N GLU A 262 32.36 -10.56 -7.91
CA GLU A 262 33.01 -10.68 -6.59
C GLU A 262 32.30 -9.89 -5.49
N SER A 263 31.69 -8.74 -5.83
CA SER A 263 30.90 -7.92 -4.89
C SER A 263 29.62 -8.61 -4.38
N CYS A 264 29.18 -9.67 -5.04
CA CYS A 264 28.00 -10.45 -4.65
C CYS A 264 28.34 -11.72 -3.86
N LYS A 265 29.62 -12.07 -3.75
CA LYS A 265 30.12 -13.22 -2.96
C LYS A 265 30.43 -12.77 -1.53
N ILE A 266 29.39 -12.62 -0.68
CA ILE A 266 29.53 -12.38 0.75
C ILE A 266 28.85 -13.51 1.52
#